data_7e5b3b34ec95d7ee0b8274c7dd70b23b
#
_entry.id   7e5b3b34ec95d7ee0b8274c7dd70b23b
#
_cell.length_a   1.000
_cell.length_b   1.000
_cell.length_c   1.000
_cell.angle_alpha   90.00
_cell.angle_beta   90.00
_cell.angle_gamma   90.00
#
_symmetry.space_group_name_H-M   'P 1'
#
loop_
_entity.id
_entity.type
_entity.pdbx_description
1 polymer ?
#
loop_
_entity_poly.entity_id
_entity_poly.type
_entity_poly.pdbx_seq_one_letter_code
_entity_poly.pdbx_strand_id
1 'polypeptide(L)'
;MSNDYSLVRKLAATDQVDAFDCGQAALNQFLQRYALVNQKAGSAQTYVCCRDDVVVGFYSLVVGSVDPEAAPSRVMKGLARHPVPVMILARLAVDTQHQRKGLGQALLRDALLRTAQAADIAGIRCLLIHAKDDAARRWYESWEFEPSPSDPYHLFLMIKDIKGLLS
;
A
#
# COMPACT_ATOMS: atom_id res chain seq x y z
N MET A 1 -20.46 18.96 4.48
CA MET A 1 -19.80 18.32 5.61
C MET A 1 -18.32 18.64 5.55
N SER A 2 -17.80 19.22 6.59
CA SER A 2 -16.38 19.45 6.61
C SER A 2 -15.65 18.10 6.72
N ASN A 3 -14.60 17.98 5.95
CA ASN A 3 -13.76 16.81 6.01
C ASN A 3 -12.63 17.12 7.00
N ASP A 4 -12.78 16.63 8.22
CA ASP A 4 -11.81 16.88 9.29
C ASP A 4 -10.55 16.03 9.15
N TYR A 5 -10.45 15.23 8.09
CA TYR A 5 -9.30 14.37 7.86
C TYR A 5 -8.21 15.11 7.09
N SER A 6 -6.97 14.89 7.49
CA SER A 6 -5.83 15.46 6.77
C SER A 6 -5.68 14.83 5.39
N LEU A 7 -4.95 15.50 4.50
CA LEU A 7 -4.42 14.83 3.32
C LEU A 7 -3.46 13.73 3.76
N VAL A 8 -3.32 12.71 2.93
CA VAL A 8 -2.37 11.63 3.18
C VAL A 8 -0.95 12.17 3.06
N ARG A 9 -0.14 11.95 4.07
CA ARG A 9 1.23 12.45 4.14
C ARG A 9 2.13 11.49 4.89
N LYS A 10 3.43 11.73 4.83
CA LYS A 10 4.41 10.88 5.52
C LYS A 10 4.21 10.96 7.04
N LEU A 11 4.37 9.83 7.71
CA LEU A 11 4.30 9.74 9.17
C LEU A 11 5.38 10.64 9.80
N ALA A 12 4.97 11.43 10.79
CA ALA A 12 5.85 12.30 11.55
C ALA A 12 5.93 11.86 13.01
N ALA A 13 7.05 12.19 13.67
CA ALA A 13 7.26 11.82 15.07
C ALA A 13 6.22 12.39 16.02
N THR A 14 5.59 13.51 15.64
CA THR A 14 4.56 14.17 16.45
C THR A 14 3.16 13.59 16.25
N ASP A 15 2.98 12.66 15.31
CA ASP A 15 1.68 12.03 15.08
C ASP A 15 1.33 11.08 16.22
N GLN A 16 0.08 11.14 16.68
CA GLN A 16 -0.39 10.31 17.77
C GLN A 16 -0.90 8.98 17.20
N VAL A 17 -0.29 7.87 17.66
CA VAL A 17 -0.60 6.54 17.17
C VAL A 17 -1.14 5.60 18.24
N ASP A 18 -1.10 6.02 19.52
CA ASP A 18 -1.37 5.13 20.65
C ASP A 18 -2.81 4.61 20.69
N ALA A 19 -3.76 5.39 20.18
CA ALA A 19 -5.17 5.01 20.19
C ALA A 19 -5.59 4.25 18.92
N PHE A 20 -4.70 4.09 17.95
CA PHE A 20 -5.04 3.45 16.68
C PHE A 20 -5.44 2.00 16.89
N ASP A 21 -6.61 1.62 16.38
CA ASP A 21 -7.10 0.25 16.45
C ASP A 21 -7.91 -0.06 15.18
N CYS A 22 -7.32 -0.85 14.31
CA CYS A 22 -7.97 -1.30 13.07
C CYS A 22 -8.65 -2.66 13.22
N GLY A 23 -8.64 -3.23 14.44
CA GLY A 23 -9.17 -4.56 14.68
C GLY A 23 -8.17 -5.69 14.48
N GLN A 24 -6.93 -5.37 14.11
CA GLN A 24 -5.88 -6.36 13.89
C GLN A 24 -4.63 -5.97 14.66
N ALA A 25 -4.30 -6.77 15.66
CA ALA A 25 -3.21 -6.46 16.60
C ALA A 25 -1.88 -6.24 15.89
N ALA A 26 -1.55 -7.05 14.88
CA ALA A 26 -0.27 -6.94 14.18
C ALA A 26 -0.13 -5.61 13.44
N LEU A 27 -1.20 -5.12 12.83
CA LEU A 27 -1.19 -3.83 12.12
C LEU A 27 -1.12 -2.67 13.11
N ASN A 28 -1.87 -2.74 14.22
CA ASN A 28 -1.81 -1.75 15.27
C ASN A 28 -0.39 -1.65 15.83
N GLN A 29 0.21 -2.79 16.12
CA GLN A 29 1.56 -2.86 16.69
C GLN A 29 2.61 -2.30 15.72
N PHE A 30 2.47 -2.61 14.42
CA PHE A 30 3.39 -2.06 13.44
C PHE A 30 3.38 -0.53 13.48
N LEU A 31 2.20 0.07 13.42
CA LEU A 31 2.09 1.53 13.44
C LEU A 31 2.66 2.13 14.72
N GLN A 32 2.33 1.52 15.85
CA GLN A 32 2.68 2.06 17.16
C GLN A 32 4.15 1.90 17.51
N ARG A 33 4.78 0.80 17.07
CA ARG A 33 6.13 0.43 17.53
C ARG A 33 7.20 0.45 16.44
N TYR A 34 6.84 0.15 15.20
CA TYR A 34 7.84 -0.12 14.17
C TYR A 34 7.86 0.87 13.01
N ALA A 35 6.72 1.51 12.70
CA ALA A 35 6.61 2.33 11.51
C ALA A 35 7.64 3.45 11.46
N LEU A 36 7.73 4.24 12.52
CA LEU A 36 8.65 5.38 12.55
C LEU A 36 10.11 4.94 12.59
N VAL A 37 10.41 3.87 13.34
CA VAL A 37 11.76 3.30 13.43
C VAL A 37 12.21 2.82 12.05
N ASN A 38 11.35 2.07 11.36
CA ASN A 38 11.65 1.56 10.01
C ASN A 38 11.81 2.69 9.01
N GLN A 39 11.00 3.75 9.13
CA GLN A 39 11.10 4.90 8.25
C GLN A 39 12.44 5.61 8.42
N LYS A 40 12.87 5.81 9.66
CA LYS A 40 14.18 6.43 9.94
C LYS A 40 15.33 5.57 9.47
N ALA A 41 15.16 4.25 9.52
CA ALA A 41 16.18 3.31 9.04
C ALA A 41 16.16 3.13 7.52
N GLY A 42 15.17 3.69 6.83
CA GLY A 42 15.05 3.56 5.38
C GLY A 42 14.50 2.22 4.90
N SER A 43 13.96 1.38 5.80
CA SER A 43 13.50 0.05 5.42
C SER A 43 12.04 0.00 4.99
N ALA A 44 11.25 1.02 5.37
CA ALA A 44 9.86 1.17 4.92
C ALA A 44 9.46 2.62 5.08
N GLN A 45 8.61 3.12 4.18
CA GLN A 45 8.03 4.45 4.31
C GLN A 45 6.56 4.32 4.64
N THR A 46 6.09 5.05 5.65
CA THR A 46 4.71 4.99 6.11
C THR A 46 4.02 6.34 5.88
N TYR A 47 2.81 6.27 5.37
CA TYR A 47 1.98 7.43 5.05
C TYR A 47 0.69 7.33 5.84
N VAL A 48 0.23 8.46 6.36
CA VAL A 48 -0.88 8.51 7.31
C VAL A 48 -1.95 9.49 6.88
N CYS A 49 -3.17 9.19 7.31
CA CYS A 49 -4.29 10.12 7.32
C CYS A 49 -4.64 10.37 8.79
N CYS A 50 -4.77 11.64 9.16
CA CYS A 50 -4.99 12.03 10.55
C CYS A 50 -6.26 12.84 10.72
N ARG A 51 -6.78 12.79 11.94
CA ARG A 51 -7.81 13.71 12.41
C ARG A 51 -7.29 14.32 13.70
N ASP A 52 -7.08 15.66 13.72
CA ASP A 52 -6.55 16.37 14.88
C ASP A 52 -5.24 15.75 15.40
N ASP A 53 -4.29 15.49 14.47
CA ASP A 53 -2.98 14.89 14.75
C ASP A 53 -3.03 13.45 15.25
N VAL A 54 -4.21 12.82 15.29
CA VAL A 54 -4.37 11.42 15.65
C VAL A 54 -4.46 10.61 14.36
N VAL A 55 -3.60 9.61 14.22
CA VAL A 55 -3.61 8.74 13.02
C VAL A 55 -4.87 7.89 13.01
N VAL A 56 -5.63 7.95 11.93
CA VAL A 56 -6.86 7.16 11.73
C VAL A 56 -6.75 6.20 10.56
N GLY A 57 -5.70 6.29 9.76
CA GLY A 57 -5.42 5.35 8.68
C GLY A 57 -3.97 5.45 8.27
N PHE A 58 -3.42 4.36 7.75
CA PHE A 58 -2.05 4.36 7.27
C PHE A 58 -1.81 3.28 6.22
N TYR A 59 -0.72 3.46 5.47
CA TYR A 59 -0.17 2.39 4.64
C TYR A 59 1.35 2.50 4.62
N SER A 60 2.01 1.41 4.24
CA SER A 60 3.47 1.38 4.15
C SER A 60 3.92 0.83 2.80
N LEU A 61 4.97 1.44 2.25
CA LEU A 61 5.60 1.01 1.00
C LEU A 61 7.02 0.53 1.26
N VAL A 62 7.37 -0.57 0.61
CA VAL A 62 8.75 -1.08 0.57
C VAL A 62 9.05 -1.49 -0.87
N VAL A 63 10.34 -1.56 -1.24
CA VAL A 63 10.74 -2.08 -2.54
C VAL A 63 11.11 -3.55 -2.40
N GLY A 64 10.94 -4.30 -3.48
CA GLY A 64 11.30 -5.71 -3.47
C GLY A 64 11.43 -6.25 -4.89
N SER A 65 11.48 -7.57 -4.99
CA SER A 65 11.52 -8.25 -6.28
C SER A 65 10.67 -9.51 -6.22
N VAL A 66 10.24 -9.96 -7.40
CA VAL A 66 9.42 -11.16 -7.53
C VAL A 66 10.05 -12.06 -8.57
N ASP A 67 10.12 -13.36 -8.28
CA ASP A 67 10.59 -14.33 -9.26
C ASP A 67 9.65 -14.40 -10.47
N PRO A 68 10.19 -14.59 -11.68
CA PRO A 68 9.35 -14.61 -12.89
C PRO A 68 8.18 -15.59 -12.82
N GLU A 69 8.36 -16.75 -12.17
CA GLU A 69 7.34 -17.77 -12.05
C GLU A 69 6.15 -17.32 -11.20
N ALA A 70 6.36 -16.39 -10.30
CA ALA A 70 5.30 -15.89 -9.42
C ALA A 70 4.58 -14.66 -9.99
N ALA A 71 5.07 -14.09 -11.09
CA ALA A 71 4.47 -12.90 -11.70
C ALA A 71 3.47 -13.31 -12.78
N PRO A 72 2.33 -12.59 -12.91
CA PRO A 72 1.42 -12.79 -14.04
C PRO A 72 2.15 -12.62 -15.37
N SER A 73 1.70 -13.33 -16.39
CA SER A 73 2.35 -13.31 -17.70
C SER A 73 2.42 -11.89 -18.30
N ARG A 74 1.39 -11.07 -18.07
CA ARG A 74 1.40 -9.66 -18.50
C ARG A 74 2.56 -8.86 -17.90
N VAL A 75 2.90 -9.14 -16.64
CA VAL A 75 4.01 -8.49 -15.96
C VAL A 75 5.34 -8.84 -16.60
N MET A 76 5.48 -10.09 -17.04
CA MET A 76 6.71 -10.58 -17.64
C MET A 76 6.88 -10.24 -19.11
N LYS A 77 5.80 -9.82 -19.78
CA LYS A 77 5.82 -9.57 -21.22
C LYS A 77 6.88 -8.51 -21.57
N GLY A 78 7.80 -8.87 -22.46
CA GLY A 78 8.86 -7.97 -22.90
C GLY A 78 10.06 -7.87 -21.96
N LEU A 79 10.06 -8.63 -20.86
CA LEU A 79 11.15 -8.63 -19.89
C LEU A 79 11.99 -9.91 -20.04
N ALA A 80 13.30 -9.78 -19.76
CA ALA A 80 14.15 -10.95 -19.57
C ALA A 80 13.74 -11.69 -18.30
N ARG A 81 14.03 -13.00 -18.23
CA ARG A 81 13.66 -13.82 -17.07
C ARG A 81 14.62 -13.62 -15.91
N HIS A 82 14.53 -12.46 -15.30
CA HIS A 82 15.24 -12.10 -14.08
C HIS A 82 14.21 -11.67 -13.03
N PRO A 83 14.57 -11.59 -11.74
CA PRO A 83 13.66 -11.05 -10.73
C PRO A 83 13.11 -9.69 -11.15
N VAL A 84 11.80 -9.52 -10.96
CA VAL A 84 11.09 -8.31 -11.39
C VAL A 84 11.09 -7.30 -10.26
N PRO A 85 11.56 -6.05 -10.48
CA PRO A 85 11.51 -5.03 -9.43
C PRO A 85 10.07 -4.56 -9.22
N VAL A 86 9.65 -4.51 -7.97
CA VAL A 86 8.28 -4.12 -7.59
C VAL A 86 8.30 -3.16 -6.43
N MET A 87 7.25 -2.33 -6.35
CA MET A 87 6.87 -1.66 -5.11
C MET A 87 5.90 -2.57 -4.39
N ILE A 88 6.04 -2.70 -3.08
CA ILE A 88 5.16 -3.54 -2.27
C ILE A 88 4.35 -2.64 -1.34
N LEU A 89 3.02 -2.74 -1.45
CA LEU A 89 2.12 -2.17 -0.45
C LEU A 89 2.05 -3.19 0.69
N ALA A 90 2.90 -2.98 1.68
CA ALA A 90 3.10 -3.97 2.74
C ALA A 90 1.94 -3.99 3.74
N ARG A 91 1.32 -2.83 3.97
CA ARG A 91 0.25 -2.68 4.96
C ARG A 91 -0.68 -1.56 4.53
N LEU A 92 -1.97 -1.74 4.82
CA LEU A 92 -2.97 -0.69 4.68
C LEU A 92 -4.07 -0.96 5.69
N ALA A 93 -4.38 0.01 6.53
CA ALA A 93 -5.36 -0.17 7.60
C ALA A 93 -6.04 1.14 7.97
N VAL A 94 -7.31 1.04 8.39
CA VAL A 94 -8.12 2.18 8.84
C VAL A 94 -8.68 1.83 10.22
N ASP A 95 -8.60 2.80 11.15
CA ASP A 95 -9.17 2.66 12.48
C ASP A 95 -10.65 2.28 12.41
N THR A 96 -11.10 1.37 13.27
CA THR A 96 -12.46 0.83 13.25
C THR A 96 -13.54 1.92 13.35
N GLN A 97 -13.26 3.01 14.09
CA GLN A 97 -14.20 4.11 14.23
C GLN A 97 -14.28 5.02 13.01
N HIS A 98 -13.37 4.86 12.06
CA HIS A 98 -13.27 5.69 10.87
C HIS A 98 -13.43 4.90 9.57
N GLN A 99 -13.82 3.63 9.65
CA GLN A 99 -14.10 2.82 8.47
C GLN A 99 -15.41 3.24 7.80
N ARG A 100 -15.57 2.85 6.54
CA ARG A 100 -16.75 3.17 5.70
C ARG A 100 -16.91 4.66 5.43
N LYS A 101 -15.83 5.43 5.50
CA LYS A 101 -15.82 6.87 5.20
C LYS A 101 -14.94 7.20 3.99
N GLY A 102 -14.51 6.18 3.24
CA GLY A 102 -13.68 6.37 2.05
C GLY A 102 -12.19 6.51 2.32
N LEU A 103 -11.73 6.35 3.57
CA LEU A 103 -10.31 6.51 3.89
C LEU A 103 -9.45 5.42 3.27
N GLY A 104 -9.92 4.18 3.23
CA GLY A 104 -9.18 3.09 2.60
C GLY A 104 -8.93 3.36 1.13
N GLN A 105 -9.94 3.86 0.42
CA GLN A 105 -9.81 4.25 -0.99
C GLN A 105 -8.82 5.40 -1.16
N ALA A 106 -8.90 6.41 -0.29
CA ALA A 106 -7.98 7.54 -0.35
C ALA A 106 -6.53 7.12 -0.11
N LEU A 107 -6.31 6.21 0.84
CA LEU A 107 -4.98 5.66 1.13
C LEU A 107 -4.45 4.85 -0.07
N LEU A 108 -5.28 4.00 -0.65
CA LEU A 108 -4.86 3.22 -1.81
C LEU A 108 -4.54 4.13 -3.01
N ARG A 109 -5.41 5.11 -3.27
CA ARG A 109 -5.16 6.06 -4.36
C ARG A 109 -3.83 6.80 -4.15
N ASP A 110 -3.54 7.23 -2.92
CA ASP A 110 -2.27 7.88 -2.60
C ASP A 110 -1.09 6.93 -2.83
N ALA A 111 -1.22 5.66 -2.44
CA ALA A 111 -0.20 4.65 -2.68
C ALA A 111 0.06 4.44 -4.17
N LEU A 112 -1.00 4.42 -4.99
CA LEU A 112 -0.88 4.31 -6.43
C LEU A 112 -0.15 5.52 -7.01
N LEU A 113 -0.51 6.71 -6.57
CA LEU A 113 0.14 7.95 -7.04
C LEU A 113 1.63 7.95 -6.72
N ARG A 114 1.99 7.62 -5.47
CA ARG A 114 3.40 7.60 -5.06
C ARG A 114 4.19 6.51 -5.77
N THR A 115 3.56 5.36 -6.01
CA THR A 115 4.19 4.28 -6.79
C THR A 115 4.47 4.74 -8.23
N ALA A 116 3.52 5.41 -8.86
CA ALA A 116 3.72 5.95 -10.21
C ALA A 116 4.86 6.98 -10.24
N GLN A 117 4.94 7.85 -9.23
CA GLN A 117 6.00 8.83 -9.11
C GLN A 117 7.37 8.16 -8.93
N ALA A 118 7.43 7.14 -8.08
CA ALA A 118 8.68 6.41 -7.84
C ALA A 118 9.13 5.67 -9.10
N ALA A 119 8.20 5.16 -9.90
CA ALA A 119 8.50 4.47 -11.14
C ALA A 119 9.09 5.38 -12.21
N ASP A 120 8.91 6.69 -12.10
CA ASP A 120 9.56 7.66 -12.99
C ASP A 120 11.01 7.94 -12.58
N ILE A 121 11.41 7.52 -11.39
CA ILE A 121 12.75 7.74 -10.84
C ILE A 121 13.58 6.47 -10.91
N ALA A 122 12.99 5.33 -10.63
CA ALA A 122 13.69 4.05 -10.56
C ALA A 122 12.86 2.96 -11.25
N GLY A 123 13.52 1.87 -11.66
CA GLY A 123 12.86 0.77 -12.34
C GLY A 123 11.93 0.01 -11.40
N ILE A 124 10.64 0.26 -11.55
CA ILE A 124 9.56 -0.43 -10.83
C ILE A 124 8.55 -0.89 -11.87
N ARG A 125 8.32 -2.21 -11.94
CA ARG A 125 7.44 -2.78 -12.97
C ARG A 125 5.98 -2.69 -12.59
N CYS A 126 5.68 -2.90 -11.30
CA CYS A 126 4.31 -2.97 -10.81
C CYS A 126 4.26 -2.75 -9.30
N LEU A 127 3.04 -2.55 -8.80
CA LEU A 127 2.75 -2.58 -7.36
C LEU A 127 2.27 -4.00 -7.01
N LEU A 128 2.82 -4.55 -5.94
CA LEU A 128 2.46 -5.88 -5.42
C LEU A 128 1.80 -5.70 -4.05
N ILE A 129 0.74 -6.46 -3.82
CA ILE A 129 0.02 -6.50 -2.54
C ILE A 129 -0.14 -7.95 -2.12
N HIS A 130 0.06 -8.22 -0.82
CA HIS A 130 -0.29 -9.51 -0.22
C HIS A 130 -1.61 -9.32 0.51
N ALA A 131 -2.71 -9.82 -0.06
CA ALA A 131 -4.03 -9.71 0.58
C ALA A 131 -4.10 -10.65 1.78
N LYS A 132 -4.62 -10.14 2.89
CA LYS A 132 -4.67 -10.90 4.15
C LYS A 132 -5.77 -11.96 4.18
N ASP A 133 -6.81 -11.79 3.36
CA ASP A 133 -7.98 -12.68 3.32
C ASP A 133 -8.75 -12.49 2.01
N ASP A 134 -9.84 -13.25 1.85
CA ASP A 134 -10.66 -13.18 0.63
C ASP A 134 -11.36 -11.84 0.46
N ALA A 135 -11.78 -11.22 1.54
CA ALA A 135 -12.44 -9.91 1.46
C ALA A 135 -11.47 -8.85 0.95
N ALA A 136 -10.24 -8.84 1.46
CA ALA A 136 -9.20 -7.94 0.99
C ALA A 136 -8.85 -8.23 -0.48
N ARG A 137 -8.72 -9.52 -0.83
CA ARG A 137 -8.44 -9.92 -2.21
C ARG A 137 -9.49 -9.37 -3.18
N ARG A 138 -10.77 -9.57 -2.85
CA ARG A 138 -11.86 -9.07 -3.69
C ARG A 138 -11.85 -7.54 -3.81
N TRP A 139 -11.54 -6.86 -2.72
CA TRP A 139 -11.46 -5.40 -2.73
C TRP A 139 -10.37 -4.91 -3.68
N TYR A 140 -9.16 -5.51 -3.60
CA TYR A 140 -8.08 -5.13 -4.50
C TYR A 140 -8.37 -5.52 -5.95
N GLU A 141 -9.01 -6.67 -6.18
CA GLU A 141 -9.41 -7.07 -7.53
C GLU A 141 -10.40 -6.08 -8.15
N SER A 142 -11.23 -5.44 -7.33
CA SER A 142 -12.13 -4.40 -7.83
C SER A 142 -11.39 -3.15 -8.34
N TRP A 143 -10.11 -3.01 -7.96
CA TRP A 143 -9.21 -1.98 -8.47
C TRP A 143 -8.36 -2.49 -9.63
N GLU A 144 -8.74 -3.63 -10.23
CA GLU A 144 -8.09 -4.25 -11.38
C GLU A 144 -6.72 -4.88 -11.08
N PHE A 145 -6.43 -5.17 -9.81
CA PHE A 145 -5.26 -5.98 -9.47
C PHE A 145 -5.45 -7.40 -9.98
N GLU A 146 -4.37 -8.02 -10.41
CA GLU A 146 -4.34 -9.33 -11.05
C GLU A 146 -3.59 -10.31 -10.15
N PRO A 147 -4.13 -11.53 -9.90
CA PRO A 147 -3.45 -12.48 -9.01
C PRO A 147 -2.22 -13.11 -9.64
N SER A 148 -1.27 -13.47 -8.77
CA SER A 148 -0.15 -14.33 -9.14
C SER A 148 -0.65 -15.71 -9.60
N PRO A 149 0.00 -16.34 -10.58
CA PRO A 149 -0.35 -17.70 -10.97
C PRO A 149 -0.08 -18.73 -9.89
N SER A 150 0.79 -18.43 -8.92
CA SER A 150 1.16 -19.37 -7.85
C SER A 150 0.47 -19.08 -6.52
N ASP A 151 -0.14 -17.89 -6.34
CA ASP A 151 -0.81 -17.52 -5.10
C ASP A 151 -1.89 -16.47 -5.36
N PRO A 152 -3.18 -16.80 -5.17
CA PRO A 152 -4.27 -15.86 -5.47
C PRO A 152 -4.31 -14.65 -4.53
N TYR A 153 -3.59 -14.67 -3.42
CA TYR A 153 -3.54 -13.55 -2.48
C TYR A 153 -2.41 -12.58 -2.77
N HIS A 154 -1.53 -12.90 -3.70
CA HIS A 154 -0.49 -11.98 -4.19
C HIS A 154 -1.02 -11.31 -5.45
N LEU A 155 -1.24 -9.99 -5.37
CA LEU A 155 -1.95 -9.24 -6.41
C LEU A 155 -1.05 -8.18 -6.99
N PHE A 156 -1.08 -8.04 -8.31
CA PHE A 156 -0.20 -7.16 -9.07
C PHE A 156 -0.99 -6.12 -9.84
N LEU A 157 -0.49 -4.89 -9.88
CA LEU A 157 -1.02 -3.85 -10.75
C LEU A 157 0.15 -3.20 -11.48
N MET A 158 0.15 -3.26 -12.81
CA MET A 158 1.23 -2.71 -13.62
C MET A 158 1.22 -1.17 -13.58
N ILE A 159 2.40 -0.57 -13.72
CA ILE A 159 2.52 0.90 -13.68
C ILE A 159 1.63 1.57 -14.73
N LYS A 160 1.56 1.03 -15.94
CA LYS A 160 0.71 1.62 -16.99
C LYS A 160 -0.77 1.61 -16.59
N ASP A 161 -1.22 0.59 -15.89
CA ASP A 161 -2.61 0.47 -15.43
C ASP A 161 -2.85 1.42 -14.25
N ILE A 162 -1.85 1.59 -13.38
CA ILE A 162 -1.90 2.61 -12.31
C ILE A 162 -2.11 3.99 -12.92
N LYS A 163 -1.31 4.35 -13.93
CA LYS A 163 -1.43 5.65 -14.60
C LYS A 163 -2.81 5.82 -15.23
N GLY A 164 -3.37 4.74 -15.78
CA GLY A 164 -4.73 4.76 -16.32
C GLY A 164 -5.80 5.04 -15.27
N LEU A 165 -5.65 4.48 -14.07
CA LEU A 165 -6.59 4.70 -12.97
C LEU A 165 -6.51 6.12 -12.40
N LEU A 166 -5.36 6.77 -12.52
CA LEU A 166 -5.13 8.11 -11.97
C LEU A 166 -5.51 9.23 -12.93
N SER A 167 -5.68 8.91 -14.22
CA SER A 167 -6.02 9.91 -15.23
C SER A 167 -7.52 10.22 -15.32
#